data_b5176c66c3224a4016a6ecde90956a5e
#
_entry.id   b5176c66c3224a4016a6ecde90956a5e
#
_cell.length_a   1.000
_cell.length_b   1.000
_cell.length_c   1.000
_cell.angle_alpha   90.00
_cell.angle_beta   90.00
_cell.angle_gamma   90.00
#
_symmetry.space_group_name_H-M   'P 1'
#
loop_
_entity.id
_entity.type
_entity.pdbx_description
1 polymer ?
#
loop_
_entity_poly.entity_id
_entity_poly.type
_entity_poly.pdbx_seq_one_letter_code
_entity_poly.pdbx_strand_id
1 'polypeptide(L)'
;MKQLYYVVQTLLHGRNANVIKIVSLGLGLMMSILLFSRVAYEQSFDTCFKEHENLHQIWVRFSTKNETFDWQEMCIGKLAGGISENFPDKVESATTISKWLANEPLYHGEVKFDDHKIVADSLFFQTMGIEVTSGNPVQDLQQADVIYLS
;
A
#
# COMPACT_ATOMS: atom_id res chain seq x y z
N MET A 1 3.43 -30.38 -36.65
CA MET A 1 2.09 -29.82 -36.91
C MET A 1 1.00 -30.86 -37.11
N LYS A 2 1.20 -31.98 -37.85
CA LYS A 2 0.19 -32.99 -38.04
C LYS A 2 -0.31 -33.66 -36.73
N GLN A 3 0.57 -33.92 -35.78
CA GLN A 3 0.20 -34.53 -34.50
C GLN A 3 -0.75 -33.66 -33.68
N LEU A 4 -0.52 -32.36 -33.65
CA LEU A 4 -1.37 -31.38 -32.94
C LEU A 4 -2.79 -31.34 -33.55
N TYR A 5 -2.89 -31.42 -34.87
CA TYR A 5 -4.16 -31.48 -35.58
C TYR A 5 -4.94 -32.74 -35.21
N TYR A 6 -4.29 -33.91 -35.18
CA TYR A 6 -4.93 -35.18 -34.78
C TYR A 6 -5.41 -35.16 -33.32
N VAL A 7 -4.59 -34.58 -32.42
CA VAL A 7 -4.99 -34.43 -31.00
C VAL A 7 -6.24 -33.55 -30.88
N VAL A 8 -6.25 -32.41 -31.55
CA VAL A 8 -7.40 -31.49 -31.55
C VAL A 8 -8.63 -32.16 -32.16
N GLN A 9 -8.49 -32.87 -33.28
CA GLN A 9 -9.57 -33.58 -33.93
C GLN A 9 -10.13 -34.70 -33.05
N THR A 10 -9.29 -35.47 -32.37
CA THR A 10 -9.70 -36.52 -31.44
C THR A 10 -10.42 -35.93 -30.21
N LEU A 11 -9.97 -34.79 -29.72
CA LEU A 11 -10.62 -34.07 -28.62
C LEU A 11 -12.02 -33.56 -29.02
N LEU A 12 -12.16 -33.07 -30.24
CA LEU A 12 -13.43 -32.55 -30.75
C LEU A 12 -14.45 -33.63 -31.12
N HIS A 13 -14.00 -34.79 -31.63
CA HIS A 13 -14.89 -35.89 -32.03
C HIS A 13 -15.20 -36.86 -30.89
N GLY A 14 -14.49 -36.76 -29.76
CA GLY A 14 -14.84 -37.53 -28.57
C GLY A 14 -16.04 -36.94 -27.85
N ARG A 15 -17.11 -37.75 -27.68
CA ARG A 15 -18.33 -37.51 -26.91
C ARG A 15 -18.31 -36.26 -26.01
N ASN A 16 -19.44 -35.59 -25.84
CA ASN A 16 -19.67 -34.36 -25.06
C ASN A 16 -18.84 -34.19 -23.74
N ALA A 17 -18.43 -35.33 -23.14
CA ALA A 17 -17.57 -35.34 -21.94
C ALA A 17 -16.18 -34.71 -22.14
N ASN A 18 -15.62 -34.77 -23.36
CA ASN A 18 -14.27 -34.20 -23.60
C ASN A 18 -14.32 -32.68 -23.72
N VAL A 19 -15.39 -32.12 -24.28
CA VAL A 19 -15.61 -30.68 -24.35
C VAL A 19 -15.74 -30.11 -22.96
N ILE A 20 -16.51 -30.77 -22.09
CA ILE A 20 -16.66 -30.32 -20.69
C ILE A 20 -15.30 -30.31 -19.95
N LYS A 21 -14.48 -31.36 -20.17
CA LYS A 21 -13.14 -31.43 -19.56
C LYS A 21 -12.23 -30.29 -20.02
N ILE A 22 -12.23 -29.95 -21.31
CA ILE A 22 -11.45 -28.87 -21.88
C ILE A 22 -11.91 -27.53 -21.31
N VAL A 23 -13.21 -27.29 -21.29
CA VAL A 23 -13.77 -26.04 -20.72
C VAL A 23 -13.46 -25.92 -19.23
N SER A 24 -13.63 -27.02 -18.48
CA SER A 24 -13.30 -27.01 -17.04
C SER A 24 -11.82 -26.73 -16.77
N LEU A 25 -10.94 -27.38 -17.56
CA LEU A 25 -9.49 -27.11 -17.45
C LEU A 25 -9.15 -25.68 -17.84
N GLY A 26 -9.75 -25.16 -18.92
CA GLY A 26 -9.58 -23.77 -19.34
C GLY A 26 -10.02 -22.77 -18.28
N LEU A 27 -11.18 -22.98 -17.68
CA LEU A 27 -11.67 -22.15 -16.58
C LEU A 27 -10.75 -22.24 -15.34
N GLY A 28 -10.28 -23.43 -14.99
CA GLY A 28 -9.35 -23.61 -13.87
C GLY A 28 -8.03 -22.87 -14.10
N LEU A 29 -7.46 -22.98 -15.30
CA LEU A 29 -6.24 -22.24 -15.67
C LEU A 29 -6.48 -20.73 -15.66
N MET A 30 -7.59 -20.25 -16.19
CA MET A 30 -7.94 -18.83 -16.19
C MET A 30 -8.02 -18.27 -14.76
N MET A 31 -8.73 -18.98 -13.86
CA MET A 31 -8.81 -18.58 -12.45
C MET A 31 -7.46 -18.59 -11.77
N SER A 32 -6.62 -19.60 -12.06
CA SER A 32 -5.27 -19.66 -11.49
C SER A 32 -4.41 -18.46 -11.94
N ILE A 33 -4.44 -18.12 -13.23
CA ILE A 33 -3.72 -16.97 -13.76
C ILE A 33 -4.20 -15.67 -13.12
N LEU A 34 -5.51 -15.48 -12.96
CA LEU A 34 -6.08 -14.30 -12.29
C LEU A 34 -5.62 -14.20 -10.83
N LEU A 35 -5.64 -15.31 -10.09
CA LEU A 35 -5.18 -15.35 -8.70
C LEU A 35 -3.67 -15.03 -8.60
N PHE A 36 -2.85 -15.67 -9.44
CA PHE A 36 -1.42 -15.37 -9.47
C PHE A 36 -1.12 -13.91 -9.84
N SER A 37 -1.84 -13.37 -10.83
CA SER A 37 -1.71 -11.96 -11.20
C SER A 37 -2.08 -11.03 -10.04
N ARG A 38 -3.13 -11.38 -9.30
CA ARG A 38 -3.54 -10.62 -8.12
C ARG A 38 -2.50 -10.66 -7.02
N VAL A 39 -1.98 -11.84 -6.70
CA VAL A 39 -0.92 -12.00 -5.70
C VAL A 39 0.35 -11.26 -6.11
N ALA A 40 0.77 -11.39 -7.38
CA ALA A 40 1.93 -10.68 -7.89
C ALA A 40 1.76 -9.15 -7.82
N TYR A 41 0.55 -8.67 -8.13
CA TYR A 41 0.23 -7.26 -8.00
C TYR A 41 0.28 -6.79 -6.54
N GLU A 42 -0.29 -7.55 -5.61
CA GLU A 42 -0.25 -7.22 -4.18
C GLU A 42 1.17 -7.26 -3.60
N GLN A 43 2.00 -8.18 -4.06
CA GLN A 43 3.41 -8.23 -3.66
C GLN A 43 4.26 -7.11 -4.26
N SER A 44 3.82 -6.49 -5.35
CA SER A 44 4.48 -5.34 -5.94
C SER A 44 4.12 -4.00 -5.30
N PHE A 45 3.13 -3.99 -4.40
CA PHE A 45 2.81 -2.82 -3.60
C PHE A 45 4.02 -2.46 -2.73
N ASP A 46 4.17 -1.17 -2.45
CA ASP A 46 5.23 -0.61 -1.60
C ASP A 46 6.67 -0.78 -2.11
N THR A 47 6.91 -1.52 -3.21
CA THR A 47 8.26 -1.64 -3.81
C THR A 47 8.80 -0.32 -4.37
N CYS A 48 7.97 0.70 -4.47
CA CYS A 48 8.38 2.06 -4.84
C CYS A 48 9.18 2.76 -3.73
N PHE A 49 9.06 2.31 -2.48
CA PHE A 49 9.82 2.86 -1.37
C PHE A 49 11.20 2.19 -1.27
N LYS A 50 12.24 3.01 -1.04
CA LYS A 50 13.65 2.58 -1.14
C LYS A 50 14.01 1.41 -0.23
N GLU A 51 13.44 1.34 0.95
CA GLU A 51 13.69 0.30 1.96
C GLU A 51 12.39 -0.33 2.45
N HIS A 52 11.51 -0.66 1.50
CA HIS A 52 10.18 -1.20 1.80
C HIS A 52 10.18 -2.44 2.71
N GLU A 53 11.24 -3.26 2.67
CA GLU A 53 11.38 -4.43 3.55
C GLU A 53 11.55 -4.05 5.03
N ASN A 54 12.06 -2.85 5.31
CA ASN A 54 12.28 -2.32 6.65
C ASN A 54 11.15 -1.39 7.12
N LEU A 55 10.19 -1.10 6.24
CA LEU A 55 9.02 -0.30 6.57
C LEU A 55 7.96 -1.14 7.29
N HIS A 56 7.60 -0.71 8.49
CA HIS A 56 6.59 -1.39 9.29
C HIS A 56 5.50 -0.43 9.73
N GLN A 57 4.26 -0.82 9.47
CA GLN A 57 3.10 -0.12 10.01
C GLN A 57 2.85 -0.56 11.45
N ILE A 58 2.65 0.41 12.35
CA ILE A 58 2.38 0.14 13.74
C ILE A 58 0.88 0.07 13.97
N TRP A 59 0.44 -1.04 14.53
CA TRP A 59 -0.93 -1.24 14.97
C TRP A 59 -0.98 -1.16 16.48
N VAL A 60 -1.99 -0.47 17.02
CA VAL A 60 -2.13 -0.26 18.45
C VAL A 60 -3.38 -0.96 18.95
N ARG A 61 -3.26 -1.63 20.08
CA ARG A 61 -4.38 -2.22 20.81
C ARG A 61 -4.60 -1.45 22.11
N PHE A 62 -5.78 -0.87 22.23
CA PHE A 62 -6.17 -0.17 23.46
C PHE A 62 -6.93 -1.11 24.40
N SER A 63 -6.54 -1.14 25.66
CA SER A 63 -7.27 -1.85 26.70
C SER A 63 -7.54 -0.91 27.85
N THR A 64 -8.81 -0.77 28.19
CA THR A 64 -9.27 -0.10 29.41
C THR A 64 -9.68 -1.14 30.44
N LYS A 65 -9.96 -0.71 31.68
CA LYS A 65 -10.37 -1.64 32.75
C LYS A 65 -11.60 -2.49 32.41
N ASN A 66 -12.47 -1.99 31.53
CA ASN A 66 -13.78 -2.60 31.22
C ASN A 66 -13.88 -3.13 29.78
N GLU A 67 -13.03 -2.65 28.86
CA GLU A 67 -13.14 -2.97 27.44
C GLU A 67 -11.76 -3.09 26.82
N THR A 68 -11.62 -4.02 25.89
CA THR A 68 -10.44 -4.16 25.04
C THR A 68 -10.87 -3.92 23.60
N PHE A 69 -10.30 -2.90 22.98
CA PHE A 69 -10.51 -2.63 21.57
C PHE A 69 -9.54 -3.47 20.74
N ASP A 70 -10.00 -3.98 19.63
CA ASP A 70 -9.14 -4.72 18.71
C ASP A 70 -8.05 -3.82 18.12
N TRP A 71 -7.11 -4.43 17.43
CA TRP A 71 -6.00 -3.74 16.77
C TRP A 71 -6.52 -2.63 15.85
N GLN A 72 -6.01 -1.43 16.06
CA GLN A 72 -6.37 -0.24 15.32
C GLN A 72 -5.18 0.29 14.53
N GLU A 73 -5.41 0.72 13.30
CA GLU A 73 -4.43 1.47 12.51
C GLU A 73 -4.20 2.89 13.06
N MET A 74 -5.18 3.39 13.81
CA MET A 74 -5.09 4.70 14.45
C MET A 74 -4.25 4.64 15.72
N CYS A 75 -3.25 5.48 15.80
CA CYS A 75 -2.40 5.64 16.97
C CYS A 75 -2.40 7.09 17.47
N ILE A 76 -1.85 7.26 18.67
CA ILE A 76 -1.68 8.59 19.28
C ILE A 76 -0.62 9.35 18.45
N GLY A 77 -0.88 10.62 18.10
CA GLY A 77 0.00 11.42 17.23
C GLY A 77 1.46 11.56 17.71
N LYS A 78 1.73 11.38 19.00
CA LYS A 78 3.09 11.39 19.56
C LYS A 78 3.77 10.02 19.59
N LEU A 79 3.13 8.98 19.07
CA LEU A 79 3.68 7.61 19.15
C LEU A 79 4.98 7.48 18.35
N ALA A 80 5.04 8.06 17.15
CA ALA A 80 6.23 8.02 16.30
C ALA A 80 7.46 8.60 17.00
N GLY A 81 7.34 9.82 17.56
CA GLY A 81 8.41 10.43 18.35
C GLY A 81 8.81 9.59 19.57
N GLY A 82 7.80 9.10 20.32
CA GLY A 82 8.07 8.27 21.49
C GLY A 82 8.78 6.96 21.17
N ILE A 83 8.51 6.35 20.01
CA ILE A 83 9.21 5.11 19.58
C ILE A 83 10.66 5.42 19.20
N SER A 84 10.90 6.47 18.42
CA SER A 84 12.26 6.88 18.03
C SER A 84 13.11 7.25 19.23
N GLU A 85 12.54 7.92 20.22
CA GLU A 85 13.24 8.30 21.46
C GLU A 85 13.56 7.12 22.37
N ASN A 86 12.63 6.16 22.51
CA ASN A 86 12.80 5.04 23.44
C ASN A 86 13.52 3.83 22.84
N PHE A 87 13.59 3.71 21.51
CA PHE A 87 14.20 2.59 20.82
C PHE A 87 15.16 3.03 19.70
N PRO A 88 16.13 3.94 19.97
CA PRO A 88 17.00 4.49 18.94
C PRO A 88 17.90 3.42 18.27
N ASP A 89 18.19 2.33 19.00
CA ASP A 89 19.00 1.21 18.45
C ASP A 89 18.24 0.30 17.49
N LYS A 90 16.91 0.42 17.43
CA LYS A 90 16.04 -0.47 16.64
C LYS A 90 15.22 0.26 15.58
N VAL A 91 14.95 1.52 15.80
CA VAL A 91 14.11 2.35 14.95
C VAL A 91 14.92 3.55 14.48
N GLU A 92 15.28 3.54 13.21
CA GLU A 92 16.05 4.61 12.59
C GLU A 92 15.22 5.88 12.44
N SER A 93 13.98 5.72 12.00
CA SER A 93 13.04 6.83 11.80
C SER A 93 11.61 6.34 11.96
N ALA A 94 10.73 7.22 12.44
CA ALA A 94 9.30 6.94 12.52
C ALA A 94 8.52 8.20 12.13
N THR A 95 7.42 8.02 11.40
CA THR A 95 6.55 9.11 10.95
C THR A 95 5.10 8.83 11.26
N THR A 96 4.32 9.88 11.37
CA THR A 96 2.88 9.81 11.56
C THR A 96 2.17 10.36 10.32
N ILE A 97 1.27 9.58 9.76
CA ILE A 97 0.42 9.98 8.65
C ILE A 97 -1.00 10.17 9.17
N SER A 98 -1.57 11.35 8.95
CA SER A 98 -2.94 11.65 9.33
C SER A 98 -3.85 11.71 8.11
N LYS A 99 -4.94 10.96 8.15
CA LYS A 99 -5.99 11.00 7.14
C LYS A 99 -7.08 12.04 7.46
N TRP A 100 -7.03 12.66 8.61
CA TRP A 100 -8.11 13.53 9.09
C TRP A 100 -8.39 14.70 8.15
N LEU A 101 -7.37 15.40 7.67
CA LEU A 101 -7.52 16.52 6.76
C LEU A 101 -7.34 16.16 5.28
N ALA A 102 -7.24 14.88 4.96
CA ALA A 102 -6.97 14.43 3.59
C ALA A 102 -8.08 14.84 2.59
N ASN A 103 -9.32 14.92 3.06
CA ASN A 103 -10.48 15.25 2.23
C ASN A 103 -10.88 16.72 2.29
N GLU A 104 -10.23 17.53 3.13
CA GLU A 104 -10.52 18.95 3.22
C GLU A 104 -9.82 19.71 2.07
N PRO A 105 -10.49 20.65 1.39
CA PRO A 105 -9.86 21.39 0.32
C PRO A 105 -8.74 22.29 0.84
N LEU A 106 -7.70 22.47 0.02
CA LEU A 106 -6.66 23.46 0.25
C LEU A 106 -7.05 24.77 -0.42
N TYR A 107 -6.71 25.89 0.21
CA TYR A 107 -6.91 27.21 -0.34
C TYR A 107 -5.60 27.97 -0.40
N HIS A 108 -5.33 28.58 -1.55
CA HIS A 108 -4.27 29.58 -1.68
C HIS A 108 -4.91 30.90 -2.17
N GLY A 109 -5.13 31.84 -1.26
CA GLY A 109 -5.97 32.99 -1.52
C GLY A 109 -7.42 32.58 -1.83
N GLU A 110 -7.92 32.94 -3.01
CA GLU A 110 -9.27 32.57 -3.47
C GLU A 110 -9.31 31.26 -4.29
N VAL A 111 -8.15 30.68 -4.57
CA VAL A 111 -8.04 29.46 -5.39
C VAL A 111 -8.19 28.23 -4.49
N LYS A 112 -9.17 27.40 -4.84
CA LYS A 112 -9.43 26.12 -4.19
C LYS A 112 -8.69 25.00 -4.93
N PHE A 113 -7.97 24.15 -4.19
CA PHE A 113 -7.37 22.92 -4.68
C PHE A 113 -8.08 21.74 -4.02
N ASP A 114 -8.63 20.86 -4.85
CA ASP A 114 -9.41 19.70 -4.42
C ASP A 114 -8.69 18.42 -4.86
N ASP A 115 -7.46 18.27 -4.39
CA ASP A 115 -6.59 17.18 -4.80
C ASP A 115 -6.32 16.23 -3.63
N HIS A 116 -5.88 15.02 -3.95
CA HIS A 116 -5.48 14.05 -2.93
C HIS A 116 -4.26 14.57 -2.18
N LYS A 117 -4.36 14.61 -0.87
CA LYS A 117 -3.27 15.08 -0.01
C LYS A 117 -3.04 14.13 1.16
N ILE A 118 -1.82 14.13 1.63
CA ILE A 118 -1.38 13.43 2.82
C ILE A 118 -0.92 14.48 3.82
N VAL A 119 -1.37 14.35 5.06
CA VAL A 119 -0.86 15.16 6.17
C VAL A 119 0.11 14.28 6.96
N ALA A 120 1.36 14.68 6.99
CA ALA A 120 2.43 13.93 7.63
C ALA A 120 3.37 14.87 8.40
N ASP A 121 4.18 14.28 9.26
CA ASP A 121 5.20 15.03 9.96
C ASP A 121 6.47 15.27 9.11
N SER A 122 7.42 15.98 9.66
CA SER A 122 8.67 16.37 8.97
C SER A 122 9.58 15.19 8.62
N LEU A 123 9.40 14.03 9.24
CA LEU A 123 10.21 12.83 8.99
C LEU A 123 9.60 11.92 7.92
N PHE A 124 8.43 12.26 7.37
CA PHE A 124 7.72 11.44 6.39
C PHE A 124 8.60 11.04 5.19
N PHE A 125 9.22 12.00 4.53
CA PHE A 125 10.04 11.74 3.34
C PHE A 125 11.26 10.87 3.67
N GLN A 126 11.90 11.12 4.81
CA GLN A 126 13.03 10.33 5.28
C GLN A 126 12.61 8.90 5.61
N THR A 127 11.54 8.73 6.38
CA THR A 127 11.04 7.40 6.80
C THR A 127 10.57 6.58 5.61
N MET A 128 9.90 7.20 4.64
CA MET A 128 9.41 6.52 3.43
C MET A 128 10.49 6.37 2.35
N GLY A 129 11.68 6.95 2.54
CA GLY A 129 12.76 6.90 1.55
C GLY A 129 12.45 7.63 0.25
N ILE A 130 11.61 8.66 0.31
CA ILE A 130 11.19 9.45 -0.86
C ILE A 130 12.21 10.57 -1.10
N GLU A 131 12.75 10.61 -2.31
CA GLU A 131 13.69 11.66 -2.71
C GLU A 131 12.95 12.96 -3.03
N VAL A 132 13.39 14.04 -2.42
CA VAL A 132 12.83 15.38 -2.62
C VAL A 132 13.74 16.16 -3.58
N THR A 133 13.16 16.66 -4.67
CA THR A 133 13.89 17.38 -5.72
C THR A 133 14.29 18.81 -5.29
N SER A 134 13.51 19.43 -4.40
CA SER A 134 13.74 20.82 -3.95
C SER A 134 13.17 21.01 -2.56
N GLY A 135 13.89 21.76 -1.72
CA GLY A 135 13.51 22.05 -0.34
C GLY A 135 14.18 21.13 0.68
N ASN A 136 13.89 21.37 1.95
CA ASN A 136 14.33 20.55 3.08
C ASN A 136 13.11 20.15 3.92
N PRO A 137 12.49 18.99 3.64
CA PRO A 137 11.24 18.59 4.30
C PRO A 137 11.32 18.57 5.83
N VAL A 138 12.49 18.22 6.39
CA VAL A 138 12.68 18.12 7.83
C VAL A 138 12.54 19.49 8.50
N GLN A 139 12.95 20.55 7.83
CA GLN A 139 12.84 21.92 8.33
C GLN A 139 11.54 22.59 7.89
N ASP A 140 11.19 22.41 6.62
CA ASP A 140 10.06 23.11 6.00
C ASP A 140 8.72 22.63 6.57
N LEU A 141 8.54 21.32 6.76
CA LEU A 141 7.30 20.75 7.31
C LEU A 141 7.12 20.97 8.83
N GLN A 142 8.07 21.62 9.49
CA GLN A 142 7.85 22.15 10.84
C GLN A 142 7.02 23.45 10.83
N GLN A 143 6.87 24.07 9.66
CA GLN A 143 6.03 25.25 9.47
C GLN A 143 4.64 24.84 9.01
N ALA A 144 3.62 25.54 9.52
CA ALA A 144 2.23 25.16 9.27
C ALA A 144 1.75 25.41 7.82
N ASP A 145 2.43 26.27 7.07
CA ASP A 145 1.97 26.80 5.78
C ASP A 145 2.76 26.24 4.59
N VAL A 146 3.50 25.16 4.78
CA VAL A 146 4.32 24.55 3.73
C VAL A 146 3.68 23.27 3.24
N ILE A 147 3.65 23.11 1.92
CA ILE A 147 3.21 21.90 1.23
C ILE A 147 4.26 21.45 0.23
N TYR A 148 4.39 20.15 0.04
CA TYR A 148 5.17 19.54 -1.02
C TYR A 148 4.22 19.00 -2.09
N LEU A 149 4.56 19.23 -3.35
CA LEU A 149 3.79 18.77 -4.52
C LEU A 149 4.55 17.64 -5.20
N SER A 150 3.81 16.62 -5.66
CA SER A 150 4.35 15.49 -6.44
C SER A 150 4.02 15.62 -7.92
#